data_03f1af7aa49bc75eb330990f0f930bf7
#
_entry.id   03f1af7aa49bc75eb330990f0f930bf7
#
_cell.length_a   1.000
_cell.length_b   1.000
_cell.length_c   1.000
_cell.angle_alpha   90.00
_cell.angle_beta   90.00
_cell.angle_gamma   90.00
#
_symmetry.space_group_name_H-M   'P 1'
#
loop_
_entity.id
_entity.type
_entity.pdbx_description
1 polymer ?
#
loop_
_entity_poly.entity_id
_entity_poly.type
_entity_poly.pdbx_seq_one_letter_code
_entity_poly.pdbx_strand_id
1 'polypeptide(L)'
;MLQGKNPILGIILLFFFSLPSFAQNASNILEGTVRDIKGKPIELATVSLNNVIGSHTDRNGHYKLTRLKEGTYQYRVSFVGYETVTGTVHIQSSKTRLDVTLKELSLNLKNVTVTARQEQMGSKSLIGEDAIRHVQPKSLNDLLQLVPGNLIENPNLNNLGQAHIREIEDDDNNALGTLVVVDGTPLSNESNLQVVSPSKFGANSGMQSDGMSEQTTAGRGVDLRTVSAGNIESMEVIRGIPSVEYGNLTSGVVVVKTKAGHTPWEAKFQTDPNSKQVFAGKGFNLKRGGAANFSVDWSQSWADTRKHYMGYDRIPASAGY
;
A
#
# COMPACT_ATOMS: atom_id res chain seq x y z
N MET A 1 -57.35 80.17 29.34
CA MET A 1 -55.89 79.92 29.29
C MET A 1 -55.64 78.41 29.19
N LEU A 2 -55.37 77.95 28.02
CA LEU A 2 -55.13 76.52 27.69
C LEU A 2 -53.62 76.29 27.67
N GLN A 3 -53.13 75.56 28.67
CA GLN A 3 -51.76 75.04 28.63
C GLN A 3 -51.67 73.80 27.73
N GLY A 4 -51.08 73.96 26.58
CA GLY A 4 -50.79 72.82 25.68
C GLY A 4 -49.66 72.00 26.25
N LYS A 5 -49.95 70.77 26.64
CA LYS A 5 -48.94 69.74 26.91
C LYS A 5 -48.46 69.20 25.60
N ASN A 6 -47.23 69.48 25.22
CA ASN A 6 -46.59 68.93 24.02
C ASN A 6 -46.32 67.44 24.19
N PRO A 7 -47.09 66.57 23.56
CA PRO A 7 -46.83 65.09 23.62
C PRO A 7 -45.60 64.65 22.90
N ILE A 8 -45.00 65.49 22.04
CA ILE A 8 -43.85 65.21 21.25
C ILE A 8 -42.55 65.03 22.08
N LEU A 9 -42.48 65.78 23.23
CA LEU A 9 -41.31 65.66 24.11
C LEU A 9 -41.23 64.31 24.84
N GLY A 10 -42.39 63.70 25.14
CA GLY A 10 -42.44 62.37 25.75
C GLY A 10 -42.07 61.24 24.82
N ILE A 11 -42.38 61.38 23.53
CA ILE A 11 -42.04 60.35 22.50
C ILE A 11 -40.55 60.39 22.20
N ILE A 12 -39.89 61.55 22.15
CA ILE A 12 -38.43 61.67 21.96
C ILE A 12 -37.68 61.07 23.16
N LEU A 13 -38.17 61.20 24.37
CA LEU A 13 -37.51 60.63 25.58
C LEU A 13 -37.58 59.09 25.62
N LEU A 14 -38.63 58.47 25.04
CA LEU A 14 -38.78 57.03 24.94
C LEU A 14 -37.91 56.38 23.87
N PHE A 15 -37.51 57.14 22.82
CA PHE A 15 -36.64 56.66 21.76
C PHE A 15 -35.17 56.63 22.15
N PHE A 16 -34.75 57.38 23.16
CA PHE A 16 -33.38 57.37 23.65
C PHE A 16 -33.04 56.23 24.62
N PHE A 17 -34.03 55.45 25.07
CA PHE A 17 -33.80 54.33 25.98
C PHE A 17 -33.68 52.96 25.31
N SER A 18 -33.83 52.87 23.99
CA SER A 18 -33.53 51.64 23.23
C SER A 18 -32.09 51.63 22.74
N LEU A 19 -31.12 51.75 23.63
CA LEU A 19 -29.73 51.40 23.31
C LEU A 19 -29.70 49.89 23.11
N PRO A 20 -29.25 49.40 21.92
CA PRO A 20 -29.02 47.99 21.74
C PRO A 20 -27.96 47.56 22.77
N SER A 21 -28.33 46.72 23.72
CA SER A 21 -27.37 45.98 24.52
C SER A 21 -26.53 45.17 23.60
N PHE A 22 -25.36 45.65 23.21
CA PHE A 22 -24.33 44.83 22.63
C PHE A 22 -24.00 43.77 23.67
N ALA A 23 -24.59 42.59 23.52
CA ALA A 23 -24.18 41.42 24.26
C ALA A 23 -22.70 41.24 23.97
N GLN A 24 -21.84 41.53 24.95
CA GLN A 24 -20.42 41.20 24.88
C GLN A 24 -20.38 39.69 24.71
N ASN A 25 -20.14 39.23 23.47
CA ASN A 25 -19.82 37.85 23.22
C ASN A 25 -18.58 37.55 24.05
N ALA A 26 -18.75 36.88 25.17
CA ALA A 26 -17.64 36.41 26.00
C ALA A 26 -16.76 35.55 25.10
N SER A 27 -15.63 36.10 24.73
CA SER A 27 -14.66 35.43 23.84
C SER A 27 -13.74 34.62 24.72
N ASN A 28 -14.08 33.34 24.92
CA ASN A 28 -13.23 32.43 25.69
C ASN A 28 -11.98 32.05 24.86
N ILE A 29 -10.90 31.79 25.57
CA ILE A 29 -9.59 31.50 25.04
C ILE A 29 -9.16 30.14 25.56
N LEU A 30 -8.70 29.28 24.65
CA LEU A 30 -7.97 28.08 24.99
C LEU A 30 -6.49 28.29 24.61
N GLU A 31 -5.63 28.15 25.61
CA GLU A 31 -4.19 28.25 25.42
C GLU A 31 -3.47 27.09 26.11
N GLY A 32 -2.26 26.81 25.72
CA GLY A 32 -1.45 25.78 26.35
C GLY A 32 -0.13 25.55 25.62
N THR A 33 0.54 24.47 26.00
CA THR A 33 1.82 24.08 25.41
C THR A 33 1.75 22.67 24.87
N VAL A 34 2.46 22.44 23.74
CA VAL A 34 2.69 21.10 23.20
C VAL A 34 4.16 20.77 23.34
N ARG A 35 4.45 19.66 23.99
CA ARG A 35 5.81 19.19 24.27
C ARG A 35 5.95 17.72 23.92
N ASP A 36 7.19 17.25 23.75
CA ASP A 36 7.48 15.82 23.66
C ASP A 36 7.59 15.19 25.07
N ILE A 37 7.76 13.86 25.11
CA ILE A 37 7.96 13.12 26.38
C ILE A 37 9.21 13.52 27.15
N LYS A 38 10.18 14.17 26.50
CA LYS A 38 11.42 14.68 27.08
C LYS A 38 11.27 16.13 27.57
N GLY A 39 10.06 16.72 27.41
CA GLY A 39 9.79 18.09 27.80
C GLY A 39 10.20 19.15 26.78
N LYS A 40 10.72 18.77 25.61
CA LYS A 40 11.11 19.68 24.54
C LYS A 40 9.86 20.26 23.85
N PRO A 41 9.78 21.59 23.65
CA PRO A 41 8.64 22.20 22.95
C PRO A 41 8.61 21.77 21.48
N ILE A 42 7.40 21.58 20.95
CA ILE A 42 7.18 21.20 19.55
C ILE A 42 6.61 22.42 18.82
N GLU A 43 7.39 22.96 17.88
CA GLU A 43 7.01 24.06 17.00
C GLU A 43 6.14 23.52 15.84
N LEU A 44 5.16 24.32 15.37
CA LEU A 44 4.26 24.00 14.26
C LEU A 44 3.36 22.76 14.46
N ALA A 45 3.20 22.30 15.70
CA ALA A 45 2.18 21.29 15.99
C ALA A 45 0.79 21.86 15.73
N THR A 46 -0.05 21.10 15.07
CA THR A 46 -1.44 21.50 14.77
C THR A 46 -2.33 21.13 15.93
N VAL A 47 -3.01 22.13 16.51
CA VAL A 47 -4.04 21.96 17.54
C VAL A 47 -5.38 22.31 16.93
N SER A 48 -6.33 21.40 16.90
CA SER A 48 -7.67 21.62 16.36
C SER A 48 -8.77 21.24 17.34
N LEU A 49 -9.89 21.96 17.27
CA LEU A 49 -11.12 21.69 18.00
C LEU A 49 -12.23 21.32 17.02
N ASN A 50 -12.90 20.19 17.24
CA ASN A 50 -13.97 19.66 16.40
C ASN A 50 -13.59 19.61 14.89
N ASN A 51 -12.30 19.53 14.57
CA ASN A 51 -11.74 19.58 13.21
C ASN A 51 -12.08 20.86 12.39
N VAL A 52 -12.56 21.91 13.03
CA VAL A 52 -12.99 23.16 12.36
C VAL A 52 -12.15 24.36 12.80
N ILE A 53 -11.86 24.49 14.09
CA ILE A 53 -11.11 25.61 14.65
C ILE A 53 -9.71 25.11 14.97
N GLY A 54 -8.68 25.75 14.45
CA GLY A 54 -7.30 25.29 14.63
C GLY A 54 -6.29 26.41 14.78
N SER A 55 -5.14 26.08 15.38
CA SER A 55 -3.96 26.92 15.50
C SER A 55 -2.71 26.06 15.45
N HIS A 56 -1.56 26.70 15.20
CA HIS A 56 -0.25 26.04 15.28
C HIS A 56 0.51 26.55 16.49
N THR A 57 1.39 25.71 17.02
CA THR A 57 2.30 26.09 18.10
C THR A 57 3.45 26.96 17.59
N ASP A 58 3.91 27.89 18.42
CA ASP A 58 5.09 28.69 18.19
C ASP A 58 6.40 27.95 18.53
N ARG A 59 7.54 28.64 18.44
CA ARG A 59 8.88 28.07 18.75
C ARG A 59 9.02 27.55 20.18
N ASN A 60 8.21 28.04 21.12
CA ASN A 60 8.19 27.61 22.52
C ASN A 60 7.12 26.53 22.77
N GLY A 61 6.46 26.05 21.70
CA GLY A 61 5.38 25.08 21.80
C GLY A 61 4.06 25.67 22.30
N HIS A 62 3.91 27.00 22.40
CA HIS A 62 2.68 27.63 22.84
C HIS A 62 1.66 27.76 21.71
N TYR A 63 0.39 27.57 22.04
CA TYR A 63 -0.71 27.82 21.13
C TYR A 63 -1.83 28.61 21.81
N LYS A 64 -2.65 29.27 21.00
CA LYS A 64 -3.79 30.05 21.46
C LYS A 64 -4.94 29.99 20.46
N LEU A 65 -6.10 29.58 20.93
CA LEU A 65 -7.37 29.60 20.20
C LEU A 65 -8.28 30.59 20.86
N THR A 66 -8.86 31.51 20.10
CA THR A 66 -9.70 32.62 20.58
C THR A 66 -11.09 32.52 19.98
N ARG A 67 -12.04 33.32 20.52
CA ARG A 67 -13.42 33.38 20.05
C ARG A 67 -14.20 32.08 20.23
N LEU A 68 -13.89 31.33 21.28
CA LEU A 68 -14.57 30.08 21.59
C LEU A 68 -15.86 30.38 22.41
N LYS A 69 -16.88 29.61 22.12
CA LYS A 69 -18.10 29.61 22.95
C LYS A 69 -17.91 28.65 24.13
N GLU A 70 -18.68 28.83 25.19
CA GLU A 70 -18.74 27.84 26.26
C GLU A 70 -19.27 26.50 25.73
N GLY A 71 -18.68 25.41 26.20
CA GLY A 71 -19.07 24.08 25.77
C GLY A 71 -17.95 23.06 25.82
N THR A 72 -18.28 21.87 25.41
CA THR A 72 -17.34 20.72 25.29
C THR A 72 -16.86 20.59 23.86
N TYR A 73 -15.56 20.54 23.69
CA TYR A 73 -14.91 20.39 22.38
C TYR A 73 -14.05 19.13 22.36
N GLN A 74 -14.08 18.42 21.25
CA GLN A 74 -13.08 17.40 20.97
C GLN A 74 -11.82 18.08 20.44
N TYR A 75 -10.69 17.88 21.12
CA TYR A 75 -9.43 18.38 20.63
C TYR A 75 -8.64 17.28 19.93
N ARG A 76 -7.83 17.71 18.97
CA ARG A 76 -6.87 16.88 18.27
C ARG A 76 -5.56 17.65 18.13
N VAL A 77 -4.47 17.03 18.60
CA VAL A 77 -3.13 17.60 18.47
C VAL A 77 -2.27 16.63 17.67
N SER A 78 -1.66 17.13 16.60
CA SER A 78 -0.85 16.32 15.69
C SER A 78 0.40 17.06 15.24
N PHE A 79 1.47 16.31 15.02
CA PHE A 79 2.72 16.77 14.43
C PHE A 79 3.39 15.64 13.66
N VAL A 80 4.13 15.97 12.61
CA VAL A 80 4.83 14.97 11.78
C VAL A 80 5.86 14.25 12.62
N GLY A 81 5.83 12.92 12.62
CA GLY A 81 6.73 12.08 13.43
C GLY A 81 6.28 11.83 14.86
N TYR A 82 5.07 12.25 15.24
CA TYR A 82 4.49 12.04 16.57
C TYR A 82 3.11 11.37 16.51
N GLU A 83 2.78 10.61 17.56
CA GLU A 83 1.44 10.05 17.73
C GLU A 83 0.42 11.16 17.92
N THR A 84 -0.70 11.10 17.19
CA THR A 84 -1.78 12.06 17.33
C THR A 84 -2.51 11.85 18.68
N VAL A 85 -2.63 12.91 19.47
CA VAL A 85 -3.39 12.89 20.73
C VAL A 85 -4.76 13.51 20.51
N THR A 86 -5.80 12.82 20.94
CA THR A 86 -7.21 13.29 20.93
C THR A 86 -7.80 13.20 22.30
N GLY A 87 -8.75 14.10 22.60
CA GLY A 87 -9.47 14.10 23.87
C GLY A 87 -10.58 15.14 23.87
N THR A 88 -11.14 15.40 25.04
CA THR A 88 -12.19 16.40 25.23
C THR A 88 -11.72 17.49 26.18
N VAL A 89 -12.09 18.74 25.90
CA VAL A 89 -11.84 19.91 26.76
C VAL A 89 -13.13 20.67 26.97
N HIS A 90 -13.40 21.07 28.23
CA HIS A 90 -14.54 21.89 28.61
C HIS A 90 -14.10 23.33 28.73
N ILE A 91 -14.73 24.21 27.96
CA ILE A 91 -14.53 25.65 28.05
C ILE A 91 -15.64 26.27 28.84
N GLN A 92 -15.33 26.69 30.07
CA GLN A 92 -16.30 27.26 31.04
C GLN A 92 -15.93 28.65 31.54
N SER A 93 -14.71 29.14 31.19
CA SER A 93 -14.20 30.40 31.67
C SER A 93 -13.52 31.17 30.56
N SER A 94 -13.30 32.45 30.75
CA SER A 94 -12.64 33.33 29.79
C SER A 94 -11.26 32.83 29.33
N LYS A 95 -10.61 31.99 30.14
CA LYS A 95 -9.30 31.42 29.86
C LYS A 95 -9.22 29.97 30.35
N THR A 96 -9.07 29.04 29.43
CA THR A 96 -8.86 27.61 29.70
C THR A 96 -7.46 27.24 29.28
N ARG A 97 -6.74 26.39 30.04
CA ARG A 97 -5.41 25.90 29.73
C ARG A 97 -5.44 24.41 29.47
N LEU A 98 -4.77 23.98 28.36
CA LEU A 98 -4.63 22.59 28.00
C LEU A 98 -3.19 22.35 27.51
N ASP A 99 -2.37 21.68 28.32
CA ASP A 99 -1.01 21.27 27.97
C ASP A 99 -1.07 19.83 27.46
N VAL A 100 -0.42 19.56 26.32
CA VAL A 100 -0.44 18.25 25.66
C VAL A 100 0.98 17.75 25.45
N THR A 101 1.21 16.48 25.78
CA THR A 101 2.47 15.79 25.50
C THR A 101 2.27 14.83 24.33
N LEU A 102 3.08 14.97 23.30
CA LEU A 102 3.14 14.07 22.15
C LEU A 102 4.26 13.06 22.35
N LYS A 103 3.99 11.82 21.96
CA LYS A 103 4.98 10.76 21.92
C LYS A 103 5.53 10.64 20.52
N GLU A 104 6.85 10.61 20.36
CA GLU A 104 7.48 10.35 19.08
C GLU A 104 6.92 9.03 18.50
N LEU A 105 6.46 9.10 17.26
CA LEU A 105 6.13 7.91 16.50
C LEU A 105 7.46 7.22 16.24
N SER A 106 7.87 6.31 17.13
CA SER A 106 8.91 5.37 16.75
C SER A 106 8.28 4.49 15.66
N LEU A 107 8.41 4.92 14.41
CA LEU A 107 8.43 4.00 13.31
C LEU A 107 9.62 3.09 13.63
N ASN A 108 9.39 2.04 14.39
CA ASN A 108 10.12 0.83 14.21
C ASN A 108 9.81 0.46 12.76
N LEU A 109 10.60 1.00 11.84
CA LEU A 109 10.90 0.32 10.62
C LEU A 109 11.39 -1.03 11.15
N LYS A 110 10.49 -2.00 11.29
CA LYS A 110 10.89 -3.39 11.30
C LYS A 110 11.87 -3.42 10.15
N ASN A 111 13.14 -3.61 10.48
CA ASN A 111 14.11 -3.88 9.44
C ASN A 111 13.44 -4.94 8.61
N VAL A 112 12.92 -4.53 7.44
CA VAL A 112 12.45 -5.47 6.45
C VAL A 112 13.73 -6.09 5.96
N THR A 113 14.24 -7.01 6.77
CA THR A 113 15.26 -7.92 6.32
C THR A 113 14.50 -8.76 5.32
N VAL A 114 14.72 -8.46 4.03
CA VAL A 114 14.26 -9.29 2.92
C VAL A 114 15.10 -10.57 3.00
N THR A 115 14.85 -11.35 4.02
CA THR A 115 15.40 -12.69 4.20
C THR A 115 14.26 -13.64 3.88
N ALA A 116 14.39 -14.32 2.75
CA ALA A 116 13.76 -15.61 2.65
C ALA A 116 14.20 -16.39 3.90
N ARG A 117 13.29 -16.64 4.85
CA ARG A 117 13.61 -17.48 6.01
C ARG A 117 13.88 -18.87 5.47
N GLN A 118 15.14 -19.24 5.47
CA GLN A 118 15.52 -20.62 5.23
C GLN A 118 15.25 -21.36 6.54
N GLU A 119 14.23 -22.20 6.57
CA GLU A 119 14.04 -23.13 7.69
C GLU A 119 15.24 -24.06 7.78
N GLN A 120 15.78 -24.22 8.98
CA GLN A 120 17.05 -24.89 9.25
C GLN A 120 17.10 -26.39 8.87
N MET A 121 16.01 -27.01 8.48
CA MET A 121 15.94 -28.44 8.11
C MET A 121 15.49 -28.76 6.68
N GLY A 122 15.34 -27.76 5.80
CA GLY A 122 14.91 -27.99 4.45
C GLY A 122 15.41 -26.92 3.50
N SER A 123 15.53 -27.24 2.23
CA SER A 123 15.82 -26.29 1.16
C SER A 123 14.56 -25.48 0.79
N LYS A 124 13.86 -24.95 1.82
CA LYS A 124 12.67 -24.12 1.69
C LYS A 124 13.03 -22.64 1.85
N SER A 125 12.48 -21.80 0.99
CA SER A 125 12.59 -20.35 1.08
C SER A 125 11.17 -19.77 1.14
N LEU A 126 10.85 -19.02 2.18
CA LEU A 126 9.55 -18.34 2.34
C LEU A 126 9.72 -16.84 2.09
N ILE A 127 8.96 -16.29 1.18
CA ILE A 127 8.88 -14.88 0.85
C ILE A 127 7.52 -14.37 1.29
N GLY A 128 7.50 -13.53 2.31
CA GLY A 128 6.28 -12.96 2.88
C GLY A 128 5.91 -11.62 2.27
N GLU A 129 4.74 -11.10 2.68
CA GLU A 129 4.15 -9.87 2.16
C GLU A 129 5.08 -8.65 2.30
N ASP A 130 5.83 -8.52 3.39
CA ASP A 130 6.75 -7.39 3.61
C ASP A 130 7.88 -7.37 2.56
N ALA A 131 8.42 -8.54 2.20
CA ALA A 131 9.42 -8.68 1.15
C ALA A 131 8.83 -8.35 -0.23
N ILE A 132 7.62 -8.83 -0.50
CA ILE A 132 6.88 -8.55 -1.73
C ILE A 132 6.63 -7.05 -1.89
N ARG A 133 6.19 -6.38 -0.84
CA ARG A 133 5.97 -4.92 -0.84
C ARG A 133 7.26 -4.14 -1.08
N HIS A 134 8.38 -4.60 -0.54
CA HIS A 134 9.66 -3.91 -0.68
C HIS A 134 10.19 -3.97 -2.12
N VAL A 135 10.09 -5.14 -2.77
CA VAL A 135 10.60 -5.36 -4.13
C VAL A 135 9.67 -4.77 -5.19
N GLN A 136 8.38 -4.59 -4.88
CA GLN A 136 7.36 -4.09 -5.81
C GLN A 136 7.35 -4.86 -7.14
N PRO A 137 7.21 -6.20 -7.10
CA PRO A 137 7.27 -7.05 -8.28
C PRO A 137 6.07 -6.79 -9.19
N LYS A 138 6.27 -6.97 -10.50
CA LYS A 138 5.21 -6.93 -11.51
C LYS A 138 4.52 -8.27 -11.69
N SER A 139 5.28 -9.34 -11.50
CA SER A 139 4.82 -10.71 -11.69
C SER A 139 5.43 -11.68 -10.69
N LEU A 140 4.94 -12.91 -10.67
CA LEU A 140 5.52 -13.98 -9.86
C LEU A 140 6.99 -14.25 -10.19
N ASN A 141 7.39 -14.06 -11.45
CA ASN A 141 8.78 -14.24 -11.87
C ASN A 141 9.75 -13.34 -11.09
N ASP A 142 9.37 -12.09 -10.84
CA ASP A 142 10.21 -11.14 -10.13
C ASP A 142 10.43 -11.55 -8.66
N LEU A 143 9.51 -12.32 -8.09
CA LEU A 143 9.65 -12.83 -6.71
C LEU A 143 10.65 -13.98 -6.62
N LEU A 144 10.83 -14.76 -7.67
CA LEU A 144 11.83 -15.85 -7.68
C LEU A 144 13.25 -15.32 -7.53
N GLN A 145 13.51 -14.07 -7.92
CA GLN A 145 14.80 -13.42 -7.73
C GLN A 145 15.20 -13.25 -6.26
N LEU A 146 14.23 -13.28 -5.34
CA LEU A 146 14.51 -13.26 -3.90
C LEU A 146 14.96 -14.61 -3.34
N VAL A 147 14.87 -15.66 -4.14
CA VAL A 147 15.37 -17.00 -3.77
C VAL A 147 16.88 -17.02 -3.91
N PRO A 148 17.64 -17.44 -2.87
CA PRO A 148 19.08 -17.52 -2.95
C PRO A 148 19.57 -18.38 -4.13
N GLY A 149 20.47 -17.83 -4.90
CA GLY A 149 21.03 -18.47 -6.10
C GLY A 149 20.48 -17.95 -7.43
N ASN A 150 19.43 -17.14 -7.40
CA ASN A 150 18.91 -16.51 -8.61
C ASN A 150 19.54 -15.12 -8.82
N LEU A 151 19.69 -14.71 -10.08
CA LEU A 151 20.15 -13.38 -10.42
C LEU A 151 19.05 -12.35 -10.14
N ILE A 152 19.45 -11.19 -9.60
CA ILE A 152 18.54 -10.08 -9.38
C ILE A 152 18.53 -9.22 -10.63
N GLU A 153 17.39 -9.14 -11.28
CA GLU A 153 17.14 -8.31 -12.45
C GLU A 153 16.05 -7.28 -12.15
N ASN A 154 15.98 -6.23 -12.95
CA ASN A 154 14.86 -5.30 -12.83
C ASN A 154 13.56 -5.98 -13.22
N PRO A 155 12.46 -5.77 -12.46
CA PRO A 155 11.16 -6.33 -12.78
C PRO A 155 10.74 -5.99 -14.21
N ASN A 156 10.48 -7.00 -15.02
CA ASN A 156 10.06 -6.79 -16.39
C ASN A 156 9.03 -7.84 -16.84
N LEU A 157 8.21 -7.51 -17.82
CA LEU A 157 7.20 -8.38 -18.41
C LEU A 157 7.50 -8.72 -19.87
N ASN A 158 8.62 -8.26 -20.42
CA ASN A 158 8.95 -8.44 -21.84
C ASN A 158 9.47 -9.84 -22.14
N ASN A 159 10.17 -10.44 -21.18
CA ASN A 159 10.72 -11.78 -21.33
C ASN A 159 9.76 -12.80 -20.71
N LEU A 160 9.65 -13.95 -21.33
CA LEU A 160 8.91 -15.08 -20.79
C LEU A 160 9.51 -15.46 -19.43
N GLY A 161 8.68 -15.42 -18.39
CA GLY A 161 9.09 -15.78 -17.03
C GLY A 161 8.81 -17.25 -16.77
N GLN A 162 9.86 -18.03 -16.52
CA GLN A 162 9.75 -19.45 -16.18
C GLN A 162 10.26 -19.72 -14.76
N ALA A 163 9.76 -20.76 -14.11
CA ALA A 163 10.20 -21.13 -12.78
C ALA A 163 11.51 -21.93 -12.85
N HIS A 164 12.65 -21.27 -12.71
CA HIS A 164 13.96 -21.91 -12.61
C HIS A 164 14.36 -22.00 -11.13
N ILE A 165 14.41 -23.20 -10.57
CA ILE A 165 14.76 -23.41 -9.16
C ILE A 165 16.19 -23.91 -8.98
N ARG A 166 16.70 -24.65 -9.96
CA ARG A 166 18.06 -25.19 -9.99
C ARG A 166 18.59 -25.02 -11.41
N GLU A 167 19.22 -23.92 -11.69
CA GLU A 167 19.89 -23.73 -12.96
C GLU A 167 21.32 -24.30 -12.91
N ILE A 168 21.60 -25.15 -13.88
CA ILE A 168 22.93 -25.43 -14.35
C ILE A 168 22.91 -24.92 -15.79
N GLU A 169 23.45 -23.71 -16.00
CA GLU A 169 23.64 -23.04 -17.29
C GLU A 169 22.52 -23.26 -18.35
N ASP A 170 21.75 -22.20 -18.63
CA ASP A 170 20.87 -22.01 -19.81
C ASP A 170 19.94 -23.17 -20.23
N ASP A 171 19.63 -24.11 -19.34
CA ASP A 171 18.71 -25.20 -19.65
C ASP A 171 17.24 -24.81 -19.39
N ASP A 172 16.60 -24.23 -20.41
CA ASP A 172 15.17 -23.88 -20.39
C ASP A 172 14.23 -25.10 -20.07
N ASN A 173 14.75 -26.32 -20.15
CA ASN A 173 13.99 -27.52 -19.82
C ASN A 173 13.79 -27.74 -18.32
N ASN A 174 14.58 -27.09 -17.46
CA ASN A 174 14.41 -27.18 -16.02
C ASN A 174 13.08 -26.62 -15.53
N ALA A 175 12.48 -25.71 -16.27
CA ALA A 175 11.17 -25.18 -15.98
C ALA A 175 10.06 -26.24 -16.04
N LEU A 176 10.19 -27.27 -16.86
CA LEU A 176 9.26 -28.40 -16.95
C LEU A 176 9.26 -29.26 -15.67
N GLY A 177 10.40 -29.31 -14.99
CA GLY A 177 10.55 -30.04 -13.71
C GLY A 177 10.10 -29.25 -12.49
N THR A 178 9.69 -28.01 -12.63
CA THR A 178 9.23 -27.15 -11.54
C THR A 178 7.71 -27.07 -11.53
N LEU A 179 7.10 -27.47 -10.42
CA LEU A 179 5.65 -27.36 -10.22
C LEU A 179 5.33 -26.00 -9.61
N VAL A 180 4.38 -25.28 -10.19
CA VAL A 180 3.81 -24.05 -9.62
C VAL A 180 2.41 -24.34 -9.12
N VAL A 181 2.15 -24.06 -7.85
CA VAL A 181 0.87 -24.28 -7.19
C VAL A 181 0.35 -22.95 -6.68
N VAL A 182 -0.85 -22.56 -7.08
CA VAL A 182 -1.51 -21.33 -6.62
C VAL A 182 -2.75 -21.73 -5.82
N ASP A 183 -2.81 -21.36 -4.55
CA ASP A 183 -3.90 -21.69 -3.62
C ASP A 183 -4.30 -23.18 -3.64
N GLY A 184 -3.28 -24.06 -3.65
CA GLY A 184 -3.47 -25.51 -3.69
C GLY A 184 -3.77 -26.09 -5.09
N THR A 185 -3.92 -25.26 -6.11
CA THR A 185 -4.18 -25.72 -7.49
C THR A 185 -2.89 -25.70 -8.30
N PRO A 186 -2.44 -26.85 -8.82
CA PRO A 186 -1.26 -26.90 -9.67
C PRO A 186 -1.54 -26.26 -11.04
N LEU A 187 -0.61 -25.44 -11.52
CA LEU A 187 -0.64 -24.90 -12.86
C LEU A 187 0.00 -25.90 -13.84
N SER A 188 -0.61 -26.05 -15.02
CA SER A 188 -0.13 -27.00 -16.02
C SER A 188 1.13 -26.48 -16.69
N ASN A 189 2.21 -27.24 -16.62
CA ASN A 189 3.46 -26.96 -17.34
C ASN A 189 3.34 -27.24 -18.85
N GLU A 190 2.35 -28.02 -19.25
CA GLU A 190 2.20 -28.51 -20.63
C GLU A 190 1.36 -27.58 -21.52
N SER A 191 0.64 -26.63 -20.92
CA SER A 191 -0.29 -25.76 -21.66
C SER A 191 0.36 -24.53 -22.29
N ASN A 192 1.60 -24.22 -21.94
CA ASN A 192 2.28 -23.03 -22.45
C ASN A 192 3.01 -23.37 -23.77
N LEU A 193 2.42 -22.92 -24.87
CA LEU A 193 2.99 -23.06 -26.21
C LEU A 193 3.71 -21.80 -26.72
N GLN A 194 3.97 -20.84 -25.84
CA GLN A 194 4.65 -19.60 -26.24
C GLN A 194 6.11 -19.90 -26.61
N VAL A 195 6.53 -19.37 -27.73
CA VAL A 195 7.93 -19.46 -28.20
C VAL A 195 8.72 -18.33 -27.53
N VAL A 196 9.89 -18.63 -26.98
CA VAL A 196 10.81 -17.61 -26.45
C VAL A 196 11.29 -16.73 -27.60
N SER A 197 11.40 -15.43 -27.33
CA SER A 197 11.85 -14.45 -28.34
C SER A 197 13.20 -14.90 -28.96
N PRO A 198 13.35 -14.85 -30.28
CA PRO A 198 14.57 -15.19 -30.99
C PRO A 198 15.84 -14.49 -30.48
N SER A 199 15.65 -13.29 -29.87
CA SER A 199 16.75 -12.50 -29.33
C SER A 199 17.49 -13.15 -28.14
N LYS A 200 16.85 -14.06 -27.39
CA LYS A 200 17.54 -14.80 -26.32
C LYS A 200 18.48 -15.89 -26.85
N PHE A 201 18.16 -16.48 -27.99
CA PHE A 201 18.97 -17.54 -28.60
C PHE A 201 20.01 -17.05 -29.62
N GLY A 202 19.75 -15.91 -30.26
CA GLY A 202 20.62 -15.43 -31.35
C GLY A 202 21.87 -14.69 -30.92
N ALA A 203 21.93 -14.16 -29.71
CA ALA A 203 23.02 -13.27 -29.33
C ALA A 203 24.28 -13.98 -28.80
N ASN A 204 24.13 -15.18 -28.20
CA ASN A 204 25.25 -15.86 -27.54
C ASN A 204 25.65 -17.22 -28.14
N SER A 205 24.87 -17.83 -29.01
CA SER A 205 25.16 -19.18 -29.47
C SER A 205 25.88 -19.26 -30.80
N GLY A 206 26.14 -18.14 -31.48
CA GLY A 206 26.76 -18.18 -32.82
C GLY A 206 25.95 -19.00 -33.85
N MET A 207 24.83 -19.54 -33.47
CA MET A 207 23.86 -20.19 -34.32
C MET A 207 22.94 -19.15 -34.93
N GLN A 208 23.05 -18.94 -36.20
CA GLN A 208 22.07 -18.24 -36.98
C GLN A 208 20.79 -19.07 -36.91
N SER A 209 19.82 -18.61 -36.18
CA SER A 209 18.50 -19.24 -36.04
C SER A 209 17.89 -19.31 -37.45
N ASP A 210 17.81 -20.49 -38.00
CA ASP A 210 17.14 -20.78 -39.30
C ASP A 210 15.59 -20.80 -39.10
N GLY A 211 15.11 -20.36 -37.94
CA GLY A 211 13.69 -20.31 -37.60
C GLY A 211 13.03 -21.66 -37.34
N MET A 212 13.75 -22.75 -37.51
CA MET A 212 13.21 -24.12 -37.36
C MET A 212 13.48 -24.69 -35.96
N SER A 213 14.59 -24.34 -35.34
CA SER A 213 14.95 -24.86 -34.01
C SER A 213 14.05 -24.33 -32.87
N GLU A 214 13.39 -23.22 -33.06
CA GLU A 214 12.51 -22.61 -32.05
C GLU A 214 11.11 -23.23 -32.01
N GLN A 215 10.72 -23.97 -33.07
CA GLN A 215 9.36 -24.53 -33.18
C GLN A 215 9.20 -25.90 -32.53
N THR A 216 10.28 -26.53 -32.11
CA THR A 216 10.26 -27.94 -31.68
C THR A 216 10.19 -28.17 -30.18
N THR A 217 10.33 -27.15 -29.36
CA THR A 217 10.19 -27.26 -27.90
C THR A 217 8.75 -27.01 -27.48
N ALA A 218 7.96 -28.06 -27.50
CA ALA A 218 6.64 -28.06 -26.88
C ALA A 218 6.78 -27.97 -25.35
N GLY A 219 6.01 -27.06 -24.70
CA GLY A 219 5.88 -27.01 -23.26
C GLY A 219 7.12 -26.48 -22.53
N ARG A 220 7.21 -25.18 -22.35
CA ARG A 220 8.30 -24.54 -21.60
C ARG A 220 7.94 -24.21 -20.15
N GLY A 221 7.00 -24.93 -19.56
CA GLY A 221 6.51 -24.67 -18.21
C GLY A 221 5.53 -23.50 -18.14
N VAL A 222 5.15 -23.14 -16.93
CA VAL A 222 4.19 -22.05 -16.65
C VAL A 222 4.83 -20.69 -16.96
N ASP A 223 4.11 -19.85 -17.69
CA ASP A 223 4.48 -18.44 -17.82
C ASP A 223 4.12 -17.67 -16.55
N LEU A 224 5.10 -17.39 -15.71
CA LEU A 224 4.93 -16.72 -14.43
C LEU A 224 4.49 -15.27 -14.55
N ARG A 225 4.58 -14.68 -15.75
CA ARG A 225 4.04 -13.33 -16.00
C ARG A 225 2.53 -13.30 -15.90
N THR A 226 1.86 -14.43 -16.10
CA THR A 226 0.39 -14.52 -16.02
C THR A 226 -0.13 -14.35 -14.59
N VAL A 227 0.71 -14.60 -13.58
CA VAL A 227 0.34 -14.45 -12.17
C VAL A 227 0.73 -13.07 -11.67
N SER A 228 -0.29 -12.27 -11.31
CA SER A 228 -0.09 -10.92 -10.76
C SER A 228 0.52 -10.97 -9.37
N ALA A 229 1.61 -10.24 -9.17
CA ALA A 229 2.23 -10.13 -7.85
C ALA A 229 1.41 -9.28 -6.85
N GLY A 230 0.48 -8.47 -7.32
CA GLY A 230 -0.32 -7.58 -6.46
C GLY A 230 -1.23 -8.31 -5.48
N ASN A 231 -1.69 -9.51 -5.85
CA ASN A 231 -2.59 -10.34 -5.03
C ASN A 231 -1.87 -11.42 -4.22
N ILE A 232 -0.54 -11.48 -4.23
CA ILE A 232 0.21 -12.51 -3.52
C ILE A 232 0.40 -12.08 -2.05
N GLU A 233 0.06 -12.99 -1.13
CA GLU A 233 0.34 -12.87 0.30
C GLU A 233 1.71 -13.44 0.64
N SER A 234 2.01 -14.64 0.12
CA SER A 234 3.29 -15.30 0.35
C SER A 234 3.64 -16.26 -0.78
N MET A 235 4.93 -16.51 -0.95
CA MET A 235 5.47 -17.50 -1.86
C MET A 235 6.46 -18.39 -1.11
N GLU A 236 6.28 -19.70 -1.19
CA GLU A 236 7.21 -20.70 -0.66
C GLU A 236 7.86 -21.43 -1.82
N VAL A 237 9.20 -21.48 -1.82
CA VAL A 237 9.98 -22.22 -2.83
C VAL A 237 10.68 -23.40 -2.16
N ILE A 238 10.34 -24.60 -2.57
CA ILE A 238 10.88 -25.86 -2.06
C ILE A 238 11.87 -26.44 -3.07
N ARG A 239 13.16 -26.37 -2.76
CA ARG A 239 14.26 -26.81 -3.62
C ARG A 239 14.75 -28.22 -3.32
N GLY A 240 14.26 -28.83 -2.24
CA GLY A 240 14.63 -30.15 -1.81
C GLY A 240 13.67 -31.24 -2.28
N ILE A 241 13.49 -32.23 -1.43
CA ILE A 241 12.47 -33.28 -1.62
C ILE A 241 11.13 -32.71 -1.13
N PRO A 242 10.19 -32.39 -2.00
CA PRO A 242 8.89 -31.91 -1.61
C PRO A 242 8.04 -33.02 -0.97
N SER A 243 6.92 -32.66 -0.36
CA SER A 243 5.93 -33.63 0.12
C SER A 243 5.42 -34.51 -1.03
N VAL A 244 5.04 -35.72 -0.71
CA VAL A 244 4.43 -36.67 -1.67
C VAL A 244 3.10 -36.18 -2.28
N GLU A 245 2.53 -35.10 -1.72
CA GLU A 245 1.36 -34.43 -2.28
C GLU A 245 1.63 -33.76 -3.64
N TYR A 246 2.90 -33.43 -3.90
CA TYR A 246 3.31 -32.78 -5.13
C TYR A 246 3.91 -33.85 -6.10
N GLY A 247 3.19 -34.12 -7.18
CA GLY A 247 3.63 -35.02 -8.26
C GLY A 247 4.22 -34.28 -9.46
N ASN A 248 4.77 -35.04 -10.41
CA ASN A 248 5.26 -34.53 -11.72
C ASN A 248 6.31 -33.41 -11.63
N LEU A 249 7.31 -33.58 -10.77
CA LEU A 249 8.37 -32.60 -10.60
C LEU A 249 9.72 -33.28 -10.44
N THR A 250 10.78 -32.61 -10.92
CA THR A 250 12.18 -33.03 -10.79
C THR A 250 13.06 -31.99 -10.13
N SER A 251 12.69 -30.72 -10.23
CA SER A 251 13.50 -29.59 -9.78
C SER A 251 13.02 -28.99 -8.45
N GLY A 252 11.72 -28.85 -8.25
CA GLY A 252 11.15 -28.30 -7.04
C GLY A 252 9.72 -27.79 -7.19
N VAL A 253 9.23 -27.12 -6.14
CA VAL A 253 7.85 -26.60 -6.08
C VAL A 253 7.88 -25.12 -5.70
N VAL A 254 7.09 -24.33 -6.39
CA VAL A 254 6.73 -22.95 -6.03
C VAL A 254 5.28 -22.95 -5.55
N VAL A 255 5.06 -22.72 -4.26
CA VAL A 255 3.73 -22.62 -3.68
C VAL A 255 3.40 -21.16 -3.44
N VAL A 256 2.35 -20.67 -4.07
CA VAL A 256 1.87 -19.29 -3.98
C VAL A 256 0.56 -19.30 -3.20
N LYS A 257 0.46 -18.42 -2.22
CA LYS A 257 -0.78 -18.12 -1.51
C LYS A 257 -1.22 -16.72 -1.87
N THR A 258 -2.47 -16.57 -2.30
CA THR A 258 -3.05 -15.27 -2.58
C THR A 258 -3.65 -14.66 -1.32
N LYS A 259 -3.81 -13.33 -1.32
CA LYS A 259 -4.43 -12.60 -0.23
C LYS A 259 -5.85 -13.08 -0.02
N ALA A 260 -6.17 -13.48 1.20
CA ALA A 260 -7.50 -13.94 1.60
C ALA A 260 -8.06 -13.06 2.72
N GLY A 261 -9.39 -13.08 2.89
CA GLY A 261 -10.04 -12.39 3.99
C GLY A 261 -10.23 -10.88 3.76
N HIS A 262 -10.40 -10.16 4.87
CA HIS A 262 -10.62 -8.72 4.84
C HIS A 262 -9.31 -7.98 4.58
N THR A 263 -9.21 -7.35 3.42
CA THR A 263 -8.11 -6.44 3.07
C THR A 263 -8.67 -5.05 2.76
N PRO A 264 -7.99 -3.96 3.13
CA PRO A 264 -8.37 -2.61 2.73
C PRO A 264 -8.32 -2.46 1.21
N TRP A 265 -8.88 -1.38 0.67
CA TRP A 265 -8.66 -1.02 -0.72
C TRP A 265 -7.16 -0.83 -0.97
N GLU A 266 -6.65 -1.55 -1.95
CA GLU A 266 -5.29 -1.42 -2.45
C GLU A 266 -5.35 -1.06 -3.92
N ALA A 267 -4.71 0.04 -4.28
CA ALA A 267 -4.53 0.45 -5.67
C ALA A 267 -3.06 0.78 -5.88
N LYS A 268 -2.46 0.19 -6.91
CA LYS A 268 -1.06 0.41 -7.28
C LYS A 268 -0.99 0.85 -8.74
N PHE A 269 -0.17 1.82 -8.99
CA PHE A 269 0.22 2.23 -10.33
C PHE A 269 1.74 2.19 -10.45
N GLN A 270 2.23 1.44 -11.41
CA GLN A 270 3.66 1.36 -11.71
C GLN A 270 3.88 1.70 -13.17
N THR A 271 4.91 2.47 -13.45
CA THR A 271 5.31 2.79 -14.83
C THR A 271 6.81 2.88 -14.92
N ASP A 272 7.35 2.35 -15.98
CA ASP A 272 8.73 2.50 -16.42
C ASP A 272 8.75 2.74 -17.93
N PRO A 273 9.93 2.98 -18.55
CA PRO A 273 9.98 3.27 -19.98
C PRO A 273 9.37 2.18 -20.87
N ASN A 274 9.34 0.94 -20.40
CA ASN A 274 8.96 -0.24 -21.19
C ASN A 274 7.67 -0.90 -20.69
N SER A 275 7.07 -0.45 -19.57
CA SER A 275 5.85 -1.06 -19.07
C SER A 275 4.97 -0.12 -18.27
N LYS A 276 3.69 -0.45 -18.22
CA LYS A 276 2.67 0.17 -17.37
C LYS A 276 1.88 -0.92 -16.69
N GLN A 277 1.57 -0.71 -15.42
CA GLN A 277 0.75 -1.63 -14.64
C GLN A 277 -0.20 -0.87 -13.72
N VAL A 278 -1.43 -1.34 -13.63
CA VAL A 278 -2.46 -0.86 -12.70
C VAL A 278 -3.06 -2.07 -12.00
N PHE A 279 -2.99 -2.07 -10.70
CA PHE A 279 -3.58 -3.11 -9.85
C PHE A 279 -4.62 -2.47 -8.93
N ALA A 280 -5.75 -3.15 -8.74
CA ALA A 280 -6.75 -2.82 -7.74
C ALA A 280 -7.28 -4.08 -7.09
N GLY A 281 -7.43 -4.05 -5.76
CA GLY A 281 -7.94 -5.19 -5.01
C GLY A 281 -8.60 -4.78 -3.69
N LYS A 282 -9.50 -5.64 -3.20
CA LYS A 282 -10.17 -5.48 -1.92
C LYS A 282 -10.71 -6.81 -1.39
N GLY A 283 -10.66 -6.96 -0.06
CA GLY A 283 -11.32 -8.04 0.65
C GLY A 283 -12.45 -7.56 1.55
N PHE A 284 -13.51 -8.33 1.68
CA PHE A 284 -14.69 -8.05 2.48
C PHE A 284 -14.97 -9.18 3.46
N ASN A 285 -15.39 -8.81 4.67
CA ASN A 285 -16.01 -9.75 5.60
C ASN A 285 -17.51 -9.88 5.27
N LEU A 286 -17.98 -11.09 5.14
CA LEU A 286 -19.39 -11.38 4.89
C LEU A 286 -20.14 -11.57 6.21
N LYS A 287 -21.35 -10.99 6.31
CA LYS A 287 -22.16 -10.99 7.54
C LYS A 287 -22.55 -12.39 8.07
N ARG A 288 -22.51 -13.43 7.22
CA ARG A 288 -22.88 -14.82 7.58
C ARG A 288 -21.69 -15.74 7.85
N GLY A 289 -20.52 -15.15 8.11
CA GLY A 289 -19.26 -15.87 8.23
C GLY A 289 -18.61 -16.11 6.88
N GLY A 290 -17.26 -16.00 6.84
CA GLY A 290 -16.47 -16.04 5.64
C GLY A 290 -16.01 -14.67 5.17
N ALA A 291 -15.15 -14.67 4.19
CA ALA A 291 -14.62 -13.47 3.57
C ALA A 291 -14.56 -13.68 2.05
N ALA A 292 -14.74 -12.60 1.30
CA ALA A 292 -14.59 -12.61 -0.13
C ALA A 292 -13.55 -11.55 -0.51
N ASN A 293 -12.69 -11.87 -1.45
CA ASN A 293 -11.73 -10.93 -2.02
C ASN A 293 -11.86 -10.91 -3.54
N PHE A 294 -11.47 -9.79 -4.13
CA PHE A 294 -11.33 -9.67 -5.57
C PHE A 294 -10.11 -8.81 -5.88
N SER A 295 -9.49 -9.10 -7.00
CA SER A 295 -8.43 -8.25 -7.54
C SER A 295 -8.46 -8.26 -9.06
N VAL A 296 -8.01 -7.14 -9.64
CA VAL A 296 -7.81 -6.97 -11.07
C VAL A 296 -6.45 -6.29 -11.26
N ASP A 297 -5.70 -6.79 -12.22
CA ASP A 297 -4.43 -6.22 -12.65
C ASP A 297 -4.50 -5.99 -14.17
N TRP A 298 -4.07 -4.85 -14.61
CA TRP A 298 -3.83 -4.59 -16.02
C TRP A 298 -2.36 -4.24 -16.19
N SER A 299 -1.71 -4.91 -17.11
CA SER A 299 -0.30 -4.67 -17.39
C SER A 299 -0.05 -4.69 -18.88
N GLN A 300 0.74 -3.73 -19.33
CA GLN A 300 1.20 -3.62 -20.71
C GLN A 300 2.71 -3.40 -20.72
N SER A 301 3.41 -4.10 -21.61
CA SER A 301 4.86 -4.06 -21.68
C SER A 301 5.34 -4.15 -23.11
N TRP A 302 6.45 -3.50 -23.44
CA TRP A 302 7.07 -3.50 -24.77
C TRP A 302 8.57 -3.73 -24.64
N ALA A 303 9.10 -4.63 -25.43
CA ALA A 303 10.55 -4.81 -25.58
C ALA A 303 11.19 -3.61 -26.30
N ASP A 304 10.48 -3.05 -27.28
CA ASP A 304 10.84 -1.85 -28.01
C ASP A 304 9.58 -1.00 -28.18
N THR A 305 9.57 0.20 -27.61
CA THR A 305 8.43 1.13 -27.66
C THR A 305 8.04 1.56 -29.06
N ARG A 306 8.91 1.36 -30.06
CA ARG A 306 8.64 1.63 -31.48
C ARG A 306 7.91 0.48 -32.17
N LYS A 307 7.90 -0.71 -31.56
CA LYS A 307 7.33 -1.94 -32.14
C LYS A 307 6.16 -2.44 -31.28
N HIS A 308 5.05 -1.76 -31.33
CA HIS A 308 3.86 -2.09 -30.53
C HIS A 308 3.34 -3.52 -30.74
N TYR A 309 3.57 -4.13 -31.92
CA TYR A 309 3.17 -5.49 -32.22
C TYR A 309 3.98 -6.56 -31.46
N MET A 310 5.10 -6.20 -30.84
CA MET A 310 5.89 -7.07 -29.96
C MET A 310 5.61 -6.80 -28.48
N GLY A 311 4.46 -6.20 -28.17
CA GLY A 311 4.04 -5.94 -26.82
C GLY A 311 3.44 -7.17 -26.15
N TYR A 312 3.40 -7.12 -24.82
CA TYR A 312 2.72 -8.07 -23.95
C TYR A 312 1.66 -7.34 -23.15
N ASP A 313 0.42 -7.81 -23.24
CA ASP A 313 -0.71 -7.32 -22.48
C ASP A 313 -1.31 -8.43 -21.63
N ARG A 314 -1.67 -8.15 -20.40
CA ARG A 314 -2.40 -9.08 -19.55
C ARG A 314 -3.46 -8.36 -18.71
N ILE A 315 -4.54 -9.09 -18.42
CA ILE A 315 -5.61 -8.63 -17.52
C ILE A 315 -6.02 -9.81 -16.62
N PRO A 316 -5.18 -10.22 -15.65
CA PRO A 316 -5.61 -11.21 -14.68
C PRO A 316 -6.64 -10.58 -13.73
N ALA A 317 -7.70 -11.34 -13.48
CA ALA A 317 -8.69 -11.05 -12.48
C ALA A 317 -8.85 -12.27 -11.57
N SER A 318 -8.93 -12.05 -10.28
CA SER A 318 -9.16 -13.12 -9.30
C SER A 318 -10.30 -12.77 -8.37
N ALA A 319 -11.06 -13.78 -7.98
CA ALA A 319 -12.06 -13.70 -6.94
C ALA A 319 -11.97 -14.95 -6.06
N GLY A 320 -11.97 -14.75 -4.75
CA GLY A 320 -11.91 -15.81 -3.75
C GLY A 320 -13.05 -15.66 -2.73
N TYR A 321 -13.46 -16.79 -2.15
CA TYR A 321 -14.46 -16.88 -1.08
C TYR A 321 -13.95 -17.78 0.02
#